data_287066c5b001d7a4157f046f99c5c548
#
_entry.id   287066c5b001d7a4157f046f99c5c548
#
_cell.length_a   1.000
_cell.length_b   1.000
_cell.length_c   1.000
_cell.angle_alpha   90.00
_cell.angle_beta   90.00
_cell.angle_gamma   90.00
#
_symmetry.space_group_name_H-M   'P 1'
#
loop_
_entity.id
_entity.type
_entity.pdbx_description
1 polymer ?
#
loop_
_entity_poly.entity_id
_entity_poly.type
_entity_poly.pdbx_seq_one_letter_code
_entity_poly.pdbx_strand_id
1 'polypeptide(L)'
;MKKIQFDDCICHSKIKNHFKIKNEILSEIDKCDDNNLNAVDSYHTDSISKLDWNKSSDIERPWVKIFLPEFCEDVKEIVSSMCYNRINIKQMWYQQYLEGDTHGWHIHGQHYTGVYYLEFPDGCSKTEVCSPYDLKTKQIDAVEGDLIVFPAHCIHRGLPNKKIRKTIISFNFDVIANSEDGLPALNINLINSEVS
;
A
#
# COMPACT_ATOMS: atom_id res chain seq x y z
N MET A 1 35.12 -6.15 -7.20
CA MET A 1 33.81 -5.56 -7.57
C MET A 1 33.65 -4.26 -6.81
N LYS A 2 33.34 -3.15 -7.49
CA LYS A 2 33.05 -1.85 -6.86
C LYS A 2 31.54 -1.75 -6.69
N LYS A 3 31.03 -1.55 -5.45
CA LYS A 3 29.62 -1.24 -5.21
C LYS A 3 29.42 0.27 -5.33
N ILE A 4 28.37 0.67 -6.02
CA ILE A 4 27.87 2.03 -6.03
C ILE A 4 26.53 1.96 -5.30
N GLN A 5 26.38 2.74 -4.23
CA GLN A 5 25.14 2.82 -3.46
C GLN A 5 24.27 3.94 -4.04
N PHE A 6 23.01 3.62 -4.26
CA PHE A 6 21.95 4.60 -4.49
C PHE A 6 20.99 4.53 -3.32
N ASP A 7 20.55 5.66 -2.84
CA ASP A 7 19.55 5.72 -1.78
C ASP A 7 18.16 5.59 -2.38
N ASP A 8 17.38 4.64 -1.86
CA ASP A 8 15.96 4.50 -2.19
C ASP A 8 15.14 5.55 -1.44
N CYS A 9 14.13 6.09 -2.10
CA CYS A 9 13.22 7.05 -1.52
C CYS A 9 11.94 6.39 -1.03
N ILE A 10 11.51 6.76 0.19
CA ILE A 10 10.15 6.54 0.68
C ILE A 10 9.40 7.84 0.49
N CYS A 11 8.41 7.82 -0.39
CA CYS A 11 7.55 8.97 -0.63
C CYS A 11 6.43 9.02 0.40
N HIS A 12 6.18 10.19 0.95
CA HIS A 12 5.17 10.43 1.97
C HIS A 12 4.24 11.56 1.51
N SER A 13 2.96 11.27 1.42
CA SER A 13 1.90 12.21 1.07
C SER A 13 0.67 11.96 1.94
N LYS A 14 -0.46 12.57 1.59
CA LYS A 14 -1.75 12.39 2.27
C LYS A 14 -2.86 12.22 1.25
N ILE A 15 -3.88 11.45 1.61
CA ILE A 15 -5.15 11.46 0.90
C ILE A 15 -5.93 12.71 1.34
N LYS A 16 -6.08 13.66 0.43
CA LYS A 16 -6.66 15.00 0.70
C LYS A 16 -8.07 14.92 1.26
N ASN A 17 -8.89 14.01 0.73
CA ASN A 17 -10.27 13.82 1.14
C ASN A 17 -10.45 12.74 2.22
N HIS A 18 -9.39 12.39 2.96
CA HIS A 18 -9.39 11.32 3.97
C HIS A 18 -10.64 11.33 4.88
N PHE A 19 -10.93 12.44 5.52
CA PHE A 19 -12.05 12.53 6.47
C PHE A 19 -13.44 12.39 5.80
N LYS A 20 -13.54 12.68 4.49
CA LYS A 20 -14.76 12.51 3.74
C LYS A 20 -15.05 11.05 3.42
N ILE A 21 -14.01 10.28 3.06
CA ILE A 21 -14.15 8.91 2.55
C ILE A 21 -13.95 7.83 3.62
N LYS A 22 -13.22 8.13 4.70
CA LYS A 22 -12.82 7.16 5.73
C LYS A 22 -13.99 6.30 6.23
N ASN A 23 -15.04 6.94 6.72
CA ASN A 23 -16.16 6.23 7.36
C ASN A 23 -16.95 5.39 6.35
N GLU A 24 -17.07 5.85 5.12
CA GLU A 24 -17.74 5.12 4.05
C GLU A 24 -16.94 3.87 3.67
N ILE A 25 -15.62 4.01 3.48
CA ILE A 25 -14.74 2.87 3.21
C ILE A 25 -14.77 1.85 4.36
N LEU A 26 -14.64 2.30 5.61
CA LEU A 26 -14.71 1.40 6.78
C LEU A 26 -16.05 0.68 6.86
N SER A 27 -17.15 1.36 6.58
CA SER A 27 -18.49 0.75 6.54
C SER A 27 -18.58 -0.37 5.49
N GLU A 28 -17.99 -0.19 4.31
CA GLU A 28 -17.96 -1.24 3.30
C GLU A 28 -17.03 -2.41 3.69
N ILE A 29 -15.87 -2.11 4.26
CA ILE A 29 -14.94 -3.14 4.77
C ILE A 29 -15.62 -3.95 5.91
N ASP A 30 -16.31 -3.28 6.82
CA ASP A 30 -16.96 -3.95 7.96
C ASP A 30 -18.09 -4.91 7.52
N LYS A 31 -18.72 -4.68 6.36
CA LYS A 31 -19.71 -5.58 5.75
C LYS A 31 -19.09 -6.82 5.09
N CYS A 32 -17.80 -6.78 4.75
CA CYS A 32 -17.14 -7.92 4.12
C CYS A 32 -16.94 -9.05 5.13
N ASP A 33 -17.20 -10.28 4.72
CA ASP A 33 -16.96 -11.49 5.52
C ASP A 33 -15.59 -12.11 5.18
N ASP A 34 -14.57 -11.26 5.14
CA ASP A 34 -13.20 -11.64 4.78
C ASP A 34 -12.36 -11.94 6.03
N ASN A 35 -12.92 -12.72 6.96
CA ASN A 35 -12.16 -13.21 8.10
C ASN A 35 -11.06 -14.13 7.62
N ASN A 36 -9.82 -13.78 7.90
CA ASN A 36 -8.67 -14.55 7.48
C ASN A 36 -8.50 -15.78 8.36
N LEU A 37 -9.41 -16.73 8.21
CA LEU A 37 -9.40 -17.95 9.01
C LEU A 37 -8.31 -18.94 8.61
N ASN A 38 -7.69 -18.78 7.45
CA ASN A 38 -6.62 -19.64 6.97
C ASN A 38 -5.93 -19.00 5.77
N ALA A 39 -5.08 -18.03 5.98
CA ALA A 39 -4.07 -17.72 4.99
C ALA A 39 -3.12 -18.92 4.92
N VAL A 40 -3.47 -19.88 4.08
CA VAL A 40 -2.68 -21.08 3.80
C VAL A 40 -1.52 -20.71 2.86
N ASP A 41 -0.94 -19.57 3.04
CA ASP A 41 0.35 -19.28 2.45
C ASP A 41 1.39 -19.41 3.55
N SER A 42 1.96 -20.59 3.59
CA SER A 42 2.98 -21.06 4.52
C SER A 42 4.30 -20.26 4.52
N TYR A 43 4.34 -19.14 3.86
CA TYR A 43 5.52 -18.27 3.80
C TYR A 43 5.52 -17.19 4.87
N HIS A 44 4.41 -16.95 5.54
CA HIS A 44 4.28 -15.79 6.41
C HIS A 44 3.73 -16.20 7.77
N THR A 45 4.44 -15.81 8.79
CA THR A 45 3.97 -15.75 10.18
C THR A 45 2.93 -14.63 10.31
N ASP A 46 1.97 -14.56 9.40
CA ASP A 46 1.01 -13.47 9.36
C ASP A 46 -0.19 -13.83 10.21
N SER A 47 -0.50 -12.94 11.11
CA SER A 47 -1.73 -12.95 11.85
C SER A 47 -2.44 -11.63 11.56
N ILE A 48 -3.33 -11.62 10.56
CA ILE A 48 -4.12 -10.46 10.19
C ILE A 48 -5.58 -10.86 10.33
N SER A 49 -6.31 -10.19 11.23
CA SER A 49 -7.67 -10.57 11.59
C SER A 49 -8.64 -10.50 10.42
N LYS A 50 -8.47 -9.52 9.52
CA LYS A 50 -9.33 -9.37 8.33
C LYS A 50 -8.52 -8.88 7.15
N LEU A 51 -8.65 -9.57 6.01
CA LEU A 51 -7.80 -9.37 4.83
C LEU A 51 -8.54 -9.81 3.57
N ASP A 52 -8.54 -8.99 2.52
CA ASP A 52 -9.12 -9.34 1.22
C ASP A 52 -8.10 -9.53 0.09
N TRP A 53 -6.88 -9.96 0.43
CA TRP A 53 -5.79 -10.21 -0.52
C TRP A 53 -6.18 -11.10 -1.71
N ASN A 54 -6.99 -12.14 -1.48
CA ASN A 54 -7.46 -13.04 -2.52
C ASN A 54 -8.34 -12.36 -3.60
N LYS A 55 -8.82 -11.14 -3.32
CA LYS A 55 -9.60 -10.29 -4.22
C LYS A 55 -8.80 -9.06 -4.69
N SER A 56 -7.49 -9.01 -4.46
CA SER A 56 -6.66 -7.80 -4.62
C SER A 56 -6.66 -7.22 -6.04
N SER A 57 -6.97 -8.01 -7.06
CA SER A 57 -7.12 -7.57 -8.45
C SER A 57 -8.54 -7.12 -8.84
N ASP A 58 -9.54 -7.34 -7.98
CA ASP A 58 -10.91 -6.95 -8.23
C ASP A 58 -11.16 -5.49 -7.83
N ILE A 59 -11.29 -4.61 -8.82
CA ILE A 59 -11.56 -3.18 -8.61
C ILE A 59 -13.05 -2.86 -8.42
N GLU A 60 -13.94 -3.83 -8.61
CA GLU A 60 -15.40 -3.64 -8.49
C GLU A 60 -15.87 -3.70 -7.03
N ARG A 61 -15.00 -4.08 -6.10
CA ARG A 61 -15.31 -4.07 -4.66
C ARG A 61 -15.79 -2.70 -4.20
N PRO A 62 -16.88 -2.62 -3.40
CA PRO A 62 -17.50 -1.34 -3.02
C PRO A 62 -16.51 -0.35 -2.39
N TRP A 63 -15.67 -0.79 -1.47
CA TRP A 63 -14.67 0.08 -0.83
C TRP A 63 -13.60 0.58 -1.81
N VAL A 64 -13.23 -0.23 -2.82
CA VAL A 64 -12.27 0.18 -3.87
C VAL A 64 -12.84 1.28 -4.72
N LYS A 65 -14.13 1.20 -5.11
CA LYS A 65 -14.81 2.24 -5.90
C LYS A 65 -14.83 3.61 -5.20
N ILE A 66 -14.85 3.61 -3.87
CA ILE A 66 -14.78 4.84 -3.08
C ILE A 66 -13.34 5.37 -3.02
N PHE A 67 -12.38 4.48 -2.77
CA PHE A 67 -10.98 4.85 -2.54
C PHE A 67 -10.23 5.19 -3.83
N LEU A 68 -10.44 4.43 -4.90
CA LEU A 68 -9.63 4.50 -6.12
C LEU A 68 -9.60 5.88 -6.79
N PRO A 69 -10.72 6.64 -6.91
CA PRO A 69 -10.66 7.99 -7.46
C PRO A 69 -9.77 8.93 -6.66
N GLU A 70 -9.87 8.90 -5.33
CA GLU A 70 -9.07 9.74 -4.44
C GLU A 70 -7.59 9.35 -4.48
N PHE A 71 -7.32 8.05 -4.47
CA PHE A 71 -5.96 7.51 -4.64
C PHE A 71 -5.35 7.96 -5.96
N CYS A 72 -6.08 7.87 -7.07
CA CYS A 72 -5.60 8.27 -8.39
C CYS A 72 -5.25 9.75 -8.46
N GLU A 73 -5.97 10.62 -7.76
CA GLU A 73 -5.63 12.05 -7.70
C GLU A 73 -4.37 12.32 -6.86
N ASP A 74 -4.24 11.67 -5.71
CA ASP A 74 -3.16 11.98 -4.78
C ASP A 74 -1.83 11.25 -5.12
N VAL A 75 -1.89 10.06 -5.74
CA VAL A 75 -0.69 9.33 -6.17
C VAL A 75 0.03 10.01 -7.34
N LYS A 76 -0.65 10.84 -8.13
CA LYS A 76 -0.06 11.58 -9.26
C LYS A 76 1.13 12.43 -8.82
N GLU A 77 1.02 13.11 -7.70
CA GLU A 77 2.08 13.96 -7.17
C GLU A 77 3.32 13.14 -6.83
N ILE A 78 3.12 11.99 -6.16
CA ILE A 78 4.20 11.06 -5.83
C ILE A 78 4.88 10.54 -7.10
N VAL A 79 4.10 10.02 -8.05
CA VAL A 79 4.61 9.43 -9.29
C VAL A 79 5.38 10.45 -10.12
N SER A 80 4.86 11.68 -10.20
CA SER A 80 5.54 12.79 -10.89
C SER A 80 6.86 13.16 -10.21
N SER A 81 6.92 13.15 -8.88
CA SER A 81 8.16 13.42 -8.14
C SER A 81 9.24 12.37 -8.37
N MET A 82 8.85 11.15 -8.75
CA MET A 82 9.75 10.07 -9.15
C MET A 82 10.11 10.08 -10.64
N CYS A 83 9.75 11.13 -11.38
CA CYS A 83 9.98 11.27 -12.82
C CYS A 83 9.27 10.21 -13.68
N TYR A 84 8.16 9.66 -13.21
CA TYR A 84 7.28 8.81 -14.00
C TYR A 84 5.99 9.53 -14.33
N ASN A 85 5.33 9.12 -15.39
CA ASN A 85 4.07 9.73 -15.84
C ASN A 85 2.97 8.71 -16.12
N ARG A 86 3.28 7.42 -15.95
CA ARG A 86 2.31 6.34 -16.11
C ARG A 86 2.49 5.31 -15.02
N ILE A 87 1.38 4.89 -14.43
CA ILE A 87 1.34 3.75 -13.51
C ILE A 87 0.30 2.74 -13.98
N ASN A 88 0.57 1.48 -13.65
CA ASN A 88 -0.34 0.38 -13.82
C ASN A 88 -0.58 -0.25 -12.44
N ILE A 89 -1.75 -0.01 -11.86
CA ILE A 89 -2.15 -0.57 -10.58
C ILE A 89 -2.40 -2.06 -10.78
N LYS A 90 -1.67 -2.90 -10.06
CA LYS A 90 -1.75 -4.37 -10.17
C LYS A 90 -2.64 -4.97 -9.10
N GLN A 91 -2.56 -4.45 -7.89
CA GLN A 91 -3.23 -5.00 -6.74
C GLN A 91 -3.57 -3.91 -5.75
N MET A 92 -4.69 -4.07 -5.05
CA MET A 92 -5.11 -3.21 -3.96
C MET A 92 -5.90 -4.06 -2.97
N TRP A 93 -5.60 -3.98 -1.68
CA TRP A 93 -6.28 -4.78 -0.66
C TRP A 93 -6.27 -4.05 0.68
N TYR A 94 -7.23 -4.34 1.54
CA TYR A 94 -7.19 -3.86 2.91
C TYR A 94 -6.63 -4.93 3.86
N GLN A 95 -6.12 -4.46 4.98
CA GLN A 95 -5.66 -5.25 6.11
C GLN A 95 -6.17 -4.60 7.39
N GLN A 96 -6.92 -5.36 8.18
CA GLN A 96 -7.42 -4.91 9.47
C GLN A 96 -6.77 -5.73 10.58
N TYR A 97 -6.10 -5.03 11.48
CA TYR A 97 -5.31 -5.60 12.56
C TYR A 97 -6.00 -5.37 13.90
N LEU A 98 -6.12 -6.42 14.69
CA LEU A 98 -6.48 -6.39 16.10
C LEU A 98 -5.25 -6.56 16.99
N GLU A 99 -5.43 -6.76 18.31
CA GLU A 99 -4.33 -6.95 19.25
C GLU A 99 -3.49 -8.18 18.90
N GLY A 100 -2.18 -7.99 18.80
CA GLY A 100 -1.22 -9.04 18.49
C GLY A 100 -1.06 -9.35 17.00
N ASP A 101 -1.95 -8.88 16.15
CA ASP A 101 -1.84 -9.09 14.71
C ASP A 101 -0.57 -8.47 14.14
N THR A 102 0.05 -9.19 13.20
CA THR A 102 1.34 -8.82 12.60
C THR A 102 1.40 -9.27 11.15
N HIS A 103 2.26 -8.63 10.39
CA HIS A 103 2.65 -9.04 9.04
C HIS A 103 4.17 -9.17 9.00
N GLY A 104 4.68 -10.36 8.69
CA GLY A 104 6.11 -10.67 8.71
C GLY A 104 6.95 -9.88 7.71
N TRP A 105 8.26 -10.05 7.76
CA TRP A 105 9.18 -9.45 6.79
C TRP A 105 8.93 -9.99 5.39
N HIS A 106 8.67 -9.10 4.42
CA HIS A 106 8.39 -9.46 3.05
C HIS A 106 8.79 -8.36 2.06
N ILE A 107 8.70 -8.68 0.77
CA ILE A 107 8.85 -7.78 -0.38
C ILE A 107 7.74 -8.07 -1.38
N HIS A 108 7.59 -7.21 -2.39
CA HIS A 108 6.64 -7.42 -3.49
C HIS A 108 7.37 -7.55 -4.83
N GLY A 109 6.67 -8.10 -5.82
CA GLY A 109 7.22 -8.34 -7.17
C GLY A 109 7.02 -7.21 -8.18
N GLN A 110 6.25 -6.17 -7.83
CA GLN A 110 6.00 -5.00 -8.66
C GLN A 110 7.14 -3.98 -8.53
N HIS A 111 7.05 -2.84 -9.23
CA HIS A 111 8.05 -1.78 -9.09
C HIS A 111 7.92 -1.03 -7.77
N TYR A 112 6.69 -0.71 -7.39
CA TYR A 112 6.37 0.02 -6.14
C TYR A 112 5.23 -0.63 -5.38
N THR A 113 5.29 -0.47 -4.08
CA THR A 113 4.23 -0.80 -3.14
C THR A 113 3.94 0.39 -2.25
N GLY A 114 2.81 0.37 -1.57
CA GLY A 114 2.51 1.43 -0.63
C GLY A 114 1.41 1.07 0.34
N VAL A 115 1.23 1.96 1.29
CA VAL A 115 0.26 1.84 2.38
C VAL A 115 -0.47 3.16 2.57
N TYR A 116 -1.79 3.11 2.57
CA TYR A 116 -2.64 4.18 3.05
C TYR A 116 -3.18 3.83 4.44
N TYR A 117 -2.96 4.72 5.40
CA TYR A 117 -3.38 4.55 6.79
C TYR A 117 -4.81 5.05 6.97
N LEU A 118 -5.78 4.18 6.65
CA LEU A 118 -7.21 4.51 6.66
C LEU A 118 -7.75 4.74 8.07
N GLU A 119 -7.41 3.85 9.01
CA GLU A 119 -7.75 3.95 10.43
C GLU A 119 -6.48 3.67 11.22
N PHE A 120 -5.92 4.70 11.80
CA PHE A 120 -4.62 4.63 12.46
C PHE A 120 -4.58 5.49 13.73
N PRO A 121 -5.38 5.14 14.75
CA PRO A 121 -5.40 5.86 16.01
C PRO A 121 -4.04 5.86 16.71
N ASP A 122 -3.81 6.84 17.58
CA ASP A 122 -2.61 6.92 18.38
C ASP A 122 -2.38 5.62 19.16
N GLY A 123 -1.15 5.15 19.12
CA GLY A 123 -0.76 3.90 19.77
C GLY A 123 -0.81 2.65 18.89
N CYS A 124 -1.31 2.72 17.66
CA CYS A 124 -1.16 1.64 16.69
C CYS A 124 0.30 1.38 16.33
N SER A 125 0.62 0.14 16.00
CA SER A 125 1.96 -0.23 15.57
C SER A 125 2.23 0.20 14.14
N LYS A 126 3.43 0.78 13.93
CA LYS A 126 3.87 1.34 12.66
C LYS A 126 4.37 0.26 11.69
N THR A 127 4.44 0.61 10.42
CA THR A 127 5.20 -0.16 9.43
C THR A 127 6.68 0.05 9.67
N GLU A 128 7.45 -1.02 9.61
CA GLU A 128 8.90 -1.00 9.75
C GLU A 128 9.55 -1.45 8.44
N VAL A 129 10.55 -0.71 8.01
CA VAL A 129 11.35 -1.02 6.81
C VAL A 129 12.76 -1.40 7.22
N CYS A 130 13.41 -2.23 6.41
CA CYS A 130 14.78 -2.67 6.59
C CYS A 130 15.59 -2.29 5.36
N SER A 131 16.69 -1.58 5.58
CA SER A 131 17.63 -1.25 4.51
C SER A 131 18.28 -2.52 3.97
N PRO A 132 18.24 -2.78 2.65
CA PRO A 132 18.91 -3.95 2.07
C PRO A 132 20.43 -3.83 2.07
N TYR A 133 20.99 -2.67 2.39
CA TYR A 133 22.42 -2.39 2.31
C TYR A 133 23.15 -2.63 3.64
N ASP A 134 22.55 -2.24 4.74
CA ASP A 134 23.19 -2.32 6.07
C ASP A 134 22.33 -3.02 7.13
N LEU A 135 21.15 -3.51 6.72
CA LEU A 135 20.16 -4.22 7.54
C LEU A 135 19.62 -3.40 8.73
N LYS A 136 19.81 -2.09 8.70
CA LYS A 136 19.19 -1.23 9.72
C LYS A 136 17.70 -1.12 9.48
N THR A 137 16.95 -1.14 10.56
CA THR A 137 15.50 -0.99 10.54
C THR A 137 15.08 0.43 10.93
N LYS A 138 13.99 0.89 10.35
CA LYS A 138 13.37 2.18 10.65
C LYS A 138 11.86 2.04 10.62
N GLN A 139 11.19 2.54 11.64
CA GLN A 139 9.74 2.68 11.60
C GLN A 139 9.35 3.93 10.80
N ILE A 140 8.36 3.78 9.94
CA ILE A 140 7.81 4.90 9.17
C ILE A 140 6.97 5.76 10.12
N ASP A 141 7.29 7.04 10.20
CA ASP A 141 6.55 7.99 11.03
C ASP A 141 5.31 8.49 10.29
N ALA A 142 4.30 7.62 10.23
CA ALA A 142 3.02 7.90 9.59
C ALA A 142 1.94 8.18 10.63
N VAL A 143 0.93 8.93 10.22
CA VAL A 143 -0.31 9.20 10.95
C VAL A 143 -1.51 8.81 10.09
N GLU A 144 -2.69 8.82 10.68
CA GLU A 144 -3.93 8.55 9.95
C GLU A 144 -4.12 9.52 8.78
N GLY A 145 -4.53 8.98 7.63
CA GLY A 145 -4.68 9.72 6.38
C GLY A 145 -3.43 9.76 5.50
N ASP A 146 -2.29 9.33 6.01
CA ASP A 146 -1.04 9.30 5.24
C ASP A 146 -1.04 8.23 4.16
N LEU A 147 -0.40 8.56 3.05
CA LEU A 147 -0.12 7.71 1.91
C LEU A 147 1.39 7.56 1.77
N ILE A 148 1.90 6.35 1.95
CA ILE A 148 3.32 6.03 1.86
C ILE A 148 3.55 5.14 0.64
N VAL A 149 4.55 5.48 -0.18
CA VAL A 149 4.97 4.71 -1.35
C VAL A 149 6.47 4.48 -1.29
N PHE A 150 6.89 3.27 -1.55
CA PHE A 150 8.31 2.89 -1.58
C PHE A 150 8.58 1.78 -2.60
N PRO A 151 9.84 1.59 -3.04
CA PRO A 151 10.20 0.51 -3.93
C PRO A 151 9.78 -0.85 -3.39
N ALA A 152 9.19 -1.68 -4.23
CA ALA A 152 8.60 -2.96 -3.82
C ALA A 152 9.64 -3.97 -3.28
N HIS A 153 10.92 -3.79 -3.62
CA HIS A 153 12.03 -4.60 -3.09
C HIS A 153 12.50 -4.17 -1.70
N CYS A 154 12.02 -3.04 -1.17
CA CYS A 154 12.29 -2.66 0.22
C CYS A 154 11.69 -3.70 1.16
N ILE A 155 12.53 -4.33 1.98
CA ILE A 155 12.09 -5.30 2.98
C ILE A 155 11.30 -4.56 4.05
N HIS A 156 10.08 -4.99 4.32
CA HIS A 156 9.22 -4.33 5.30
C HIS A 156 8.31 -5.29 6.03
N ARG A 157 7.74 -4.83 7.15
CA ARG A 157 6.77 -5.59 7.95
C ARG A 157 5.75 -4.69 8.65
N GLY A 158 4.63 -5.29 9.06
CA GLY A 158 3.71 -4.73 10.05
C GLY A 158 4.07 -5.25 11.44
N LEU A 159 4.50 -4.38 12.34
CA LEU A 159 4.81 -4.77 13.72
C LEU A 159 3.55 -5.27 14.46
N PRO A 160 3.70 -6.14 15.48
CA PRO A 160 2.58 -6.60 16.30
C PRO A 160 1.74 -5.44 16.80
N ASN A 161 0.44 -5.47 16.46
CA ASN A 161 -0.46 -4.38 16.77
C ASN A 161 -0.86 -4.40 18.27
N LYS A 162 -1.21 -3.22 18.79
CA LYS A 162 -1.67 -3.04 20.16
C LYS A 162 -3.19 -3.23 20.25
N LYS A 163 -3.78 -2.94 21.42
CA LYS A 163 -5.22 -3.16 21.71
C LYS A 163 -6.20 -2.33 20.88
N ILE A 164 -5.72 -1.55 19.93
CA ILE A 164 -6.54 -0.63 19.15
C ILE A 164 -6.61 -1.16 17.70
N ARG A 165 -7.81 -1.22 17.13
CA ARG A 165 -7.99 -1.61 15.73
C ARG A 165 -7.22 -0.67 14.82
N LYS A 166 -6.49 -1.25 13.86
CA LYS A 166 -5.81 -0.56 12.77
C LYS A 166 -6.31 -1.10 11.45
N THR A 167 -6.65 -0.22 10.53
CA THR A 167 -7.02 -0.58 9.15
C THR A 167 -6.16 0.18 8.17
N ILE A 168 -5.50 -0.55 7.29
CA ILE A 168 -4.70 0.02 6.20
C ILE A 168 -5.20 -0.50 4.85
N ILE A 169 -4.97 0.28 3.80
CA ILE A 169 -5.10 -0.17 2.41
C ILE A 169 -3.70 -0.24 1.82
N SER A 170 -3.32 -1.43 1.36
CA SER A 170 -2.07 -1.67 0.65
C SER A 170 -2.33 -1.79 -0.85
N PHE A 171 -1.33 -1.44 -1.64
CA PHE A 171 -1.43 -1.49 -3.10
C PHE A 171 -0.07 -1.72 -3.73
N ASN A 172 -0.09 -2.31 -4.92
CA ASN A 172 1.08 -2.53 -5.76
C ASN A 172 0.85 -1.93 -7.14
N PHE A 173 1.87 -1.30 -7.71
CA PHE A 173 1.82 -0.79 -9.06
C PHE A 173 3.17 -0.87 -9.78
N ASP A 174 3.10 -0.93 -11.11
CA ASP A 174 4.25 -0.74 -11.98
C ASP A 174 4.26 0.68 -12.53
N VAL A 175 5.45 1.19 -12.79
CA VAL A 175 5.67 2.48 -13.44
C VAL A 175 6.21 2.24 -14.85
N ILE A 176 5.86 3.14 -15.76
CA ILE A 176 6.36 3.13 -17.12
C ILE A 176 7.06 4.46 -17.33
N ALA A 177 8.37 4.38 -17.63
CA ALA A 177 9.13 5.55 -18.03
C ALA A 177 8.75 5.95 -19.46
N ASN A 178 8.65 7.25 -19.72
CA ASN A 178 8.47 7.71 -21.10
C ASN A 178 9.75 7.57 -21.89
N SER A 179 9.60 7.12 -23.13
CA SER A 179 10.57 7.33 -24.17
C SER A 179 10.38 8.74 -24.77
N GLU A 180 11.39 9.57 -24.62
CA GLU A 180 11.86 10.63 -25.53
C GLU A 180 11.13 11.97 -25.65
N ASP A 181 9.81 12.12 -25.50
CA ASP A 181 9.15 13.38 -25.86
C ASP A 181 8.25 13.95 -24.77
N GLY A 182 8.84 14.73 -23.86
CA GLY A 182 8.09 15.59 -22.96
C GLY A 182 7.10 14.86 -22.02
N LEU A 183 6.99 15.25 -20.79
CA LEU A 183 6.10 14.62 -19.80
C LEU A 183 4.63 14.74 -20.25
N PRO A 184 4.00 13.70 -20.83
CA PRO A 184 2.56 13.73 -21.06
C PRO A 184 1.82 13.62 -19.73
N ALA A 185 0.53 13.95 -19.75
CA ALA A 185 -0.32 13.80 -18.58
C ALA A 185 -0.24 12.38 -18.01
N LEU A 186 -0.23 12.27 -16.68
CA LEU A 186 -0.20 10.97 -15.99
C LEU A 186 -1.38 10.11 -16.43
N ASN A 187 -1.08 8.94 -17.00
CA ASN A 187 -2.05 7.92 -17.30
C ASN A 187 -2.06 6.84 -16.24
N ILE A 188 -3.23 6.55 -15.68
CA ILE A 188 -3.43 5.47 -14.73
C ILE A 188 -4.20 4.37 -15.44
N ASN A 189 -3.54 3.22 -15.64
CA ASN A 189 -4.19 2.03 -16.17
C ASN A 189 -4.61 1.14 -14.99
N LEU A 190 -5.85 0.67 -15.03
CA LEU A 190 -6.37 -0.29 -14.08
C LEU A 190 -6.18 -1.72 -14.60
N ILE A 191 -6.20 -2.68 -13.70
CA ILE A 191 -5.84 -4.10 -13.92
C ILE A 191 -6.56 -4.76 -15.10
N ASN A 192 -7.78 -4.33 -15.42
CA ASN A 192 -8.62 -4.97 -16.43
C ASN A 192 -8.55 -4.35 -17.84
N SER A 193 -7.57 -3.49 -18.15
CA SER A 193 -7.49 -2.85 -19.48
C SER A 193 -6.71 -3.66 -20.53
N GLU A 194 -6.30 -4.89 -20.23
CA GLU A 194 -5.70 -5.80 -21.23
C GLU A 194 -6.66 -6.95 -21.56
N VAL A 195 -7.79 -6.62 -22.22
CA VAL A 195 -8.54 -7.60 -23.03
C VAL A 195 -9.05 -6.88 -24.25
N SER A 196 -8.25 -6.86 -25.28
CA SER A 196 -8.67 -6.86 -26.68
C SER A 196 -7.46 -7.08 -27.58
#